data_723910daae2154c6d5d3e2f3d1d5173c
#
_entry.id   723910daae2154c6d5d3e2f3d1d5173c
#
_cell.length_a   1.000
_cell.length_b   1.000
_cell.length_c   1.000
_cell.angle_alpha   90.00
_cell.angle_beta   90.00
_cell.angle_gamma   90.00
#
_symmetry.space_group_name_H-M   'P 1'
#
loop_
_entity.id
_entity.type
_entity.pdbx_description
1 polymer ?
#
loop_
_entity_poly.entity_id
_entity_poly.type
_entity_poly.pdbx_seq_one_letter_code
_entity_poly.pdbx_strand_id
1 'polypeptide(L)'
;MRALVTGAAGFVGSHLVEHLLAEGDSVVGTDRSSGGPDLLDPSSLVDLFRDVSPDVVFHLAGQADVARSWTDPTLTIRTNTEGTHHVLWAARAADVRR
;
A
#
# COMPACT_ATOMS: atom_id res chain seq x y z
N MET A 1 2.13 -12.46 -12.84
CA MET A 1 1.82 -12.39 -11.38
C MET A 1 0.71 -11.38 -11.12
N ARG A 2 0.05 -11.54 -10.00
CA ARG A 2 -0.88 -10.54 -9.51
C ARG A 2 -0.17 -9.69 -8.47
N ALA A 3 -0.06 -8.39 -8.72
CA ALA A 3 0.61 -7.44 -7.85
C ALA A 3 -0.40 -6.51 -7.19
N LEU A 4 -0.21 -6.24 -5.90
CA LEU A 4 -0.92 -5.20 -5.18
C LEU A 4 0.06 -4.07 -4.89
N VAL A 5 -0.28 -2.86 -5.32
CA VAL A 5 0.56 -1.67 -5.12
C VAL A 5 -0.17 -0.70 -4.20
N THR A 6 0.37 -0.46 -3.02
CA THR A 6 -0.12 0.61 -2.15
C THR A 6 0.55 1.93 -2.55
N GLY A 7 -0.13 3.05 -2.33
CA GLY A 7 0.38 4.34 -2.79
C GLY A 7 0.40 4.47 -4.31
N ALA A 8 -0.53 3.78 -4.99
CA ALA A 8 -0.56 3.68 -6.44
C ALA A 8 -0.79 5.01 -7.15
N ALA A 9 -1.42 5.98 -6.50
CA ALA A 9 -1.66 7.30 -7.08
C ALA A 9 -0.48 8.27 -6.92
N GLY A 10 0.55 7.88 -6.14
CA GLY A 10 1.75 8.67 -5.97
C GLY A 10 2.66 8.65 -7.20
N PHE A 11 3.70 9.48 -7.18
CA PHE A 11 4.63 9.58 -8.32
C PHE A 11 5.29 8.24 -8.65
N VAL A 12 5.93 7.61 -7.66
CA VAL A 12 6.58 6.32 -7.87
C VAL A 12 5.55 5.22 -8.14
N GLY A 13 4.45 5.21 -7.40
CA GLY A 13 3.41 4.20 -7.52
C GLY A 13 2.77 4.17 -8.91
N SER A 14 2.45 5.33 -9.48
CA SER A 14 1.85 5.40 -10.81
C SER A 14 2.79 4.89 -11.89
N HIS A 15 4.08 5.20 -11.80
CA HIS A 15 5.08 4.69 -12.73
C HIS A 15 5.30 3.17 -12.58
N LEU A 16 5.29 2.67 -11.35
CA LEU A 16 5.42 1.23 -11.10
C LEU A 16 4.21 0.46 -11.65
N VAL A 17 3.00 0.96 -11.44
CA VAL A 17 1.78 0.33 -11.98
C VAL A 17 1.86 0.25 -13.51
N GLU A 18 2.23 1.34 -14.16
CA GLU A 18 2.39 1.38 -15.61
C GLU A 18 3.41 0.35 -16.10
N HIS A 19 4.55 0.27 -15.43
CA HIS A 19 5.60 -0.70 -15.76
C HIS A 19 5.12 -2.15 -15.60
N LEU A 20 4.47 -2.47 -14.49
CA LEU A 20 3.97 -3.83 -14.23
C LEU A 20 2.93 -4.25 -15.27
N LEU A 21 2.01 -3.35 -15.63
CA LEU A 21 1.03 -3.61 -16.67
C LEU A 21 1.70 -3.85 -18.04
N ALA A 22 2.73 -3.07 -18.36
CA ALA A 22 3.49 -3.24 -19.60
C ALA A 22 4.22 -4.60 -19.65
N GLU A 23 4.63 -5.14 -18.49
CA GLU A 23 5.27 -6.46 -18.39
C GLU A 23 4.24 -7.62 -18.38
N GLY A 24 2.96 -7.33 -18.48
CA GLY A 24 1.92 -8.35 -18.55
C GLY A 24 1.38 -8.81 -17.19
N ASP A 25 1.74 -8.17 -16.10
CA ASP A 25 1.23 -8.51 -14.77
C ASP A 25 -0.20 -7.99 -14.58
N SER A 26 -0.99 -8.69 -13.76
CA SER A 26 -2.24 -8.15 -13.23
C SER A 26 -1.91 -7.24 -12.06
N VAL A 27 -2.47 -6.04 -12.05
CA VAL A 27 -2.16 -5.05 -11.01
C VAL A 27 -3.43 -4.53 -10.37
N VAL A 28 -3.47 -4.54 -9.04
CA VAL A 28 -4.46 -3.81 -8.25
C VAL A 28 -3.72 -2.69 -7.53
N GLY A 29 -4.04 -1.45 -7.88
CA GLY A 29 -3.52 -0.27 -7.20
C GLY A 29 -4.48 0.15 -6.10
N THR A 30 -3.96 0.52 -4.95
CA THR A 30 -4.74 1.11 -3.87
C THR A 30 -4.07 2.37 -3.39
N ASP A 31 -4.89 3.37 -3.07
CA ASP A 31 -4.42 4.64 -2.56
C ASP A 31 -5.56 5.28 -1.75
N ARG A 32 -5.21 5.92 -0.65
CA ARG A 32 -6.21 6.58 0.20
C ARG A 32 -6.96 7.68 -0.56
N SER A 33 -6.28 8.39 -1.45
CA SER A 33 -6.89 9.44 -2.29
C SER A 33 -7.93 8.91 -3.27
N SER A 34 -7.87 7.63 -3.61
CA SER A 34 -8.82 6.95 -4.50
C SER A 34 -9.88 6.16 -3.74
N GLY A 35 -10.03 6.37 -2.45
CA GLY A 35 -11.00 5.64 -1.62
C GLY A 35 -10.49 4.30 -1.09
N GLY A 36 -9.20 4.00 -1.22
CA GLY A 36 -8.60 2.81 -0.64
C GLY A 36 -8.51 2.87 0.88
N PRO A 37 -8.23 1.75 1.55
CA PRO A 37 -8.18 1.70 3.00
C PRO A 37 -7.07 2.56 3.56
N ASP A 38 -7.30 3.09 4.76
CA ASP A 38 -6.28 3.78 5.55
C ASP A 38 -5.30 2.74 6.10
N LEU A 39 -4.01 3.03 6.03
CA LEU A 39 -2.97 2.16 6.61
C LEU A 39 -3.15 1.95 8.12
N LEU A 40 -3.85 2.85 8.80
CA LEU A 40 -4.14 2.73 10.23
C LEU A 40 -5.41 1.92 10.52
N ASP A 41 -6.04 1.35 9.51
CA ASP A 41 -7.20 0.46 9.64
C ASP A 41 -6.79 -0.97 9.22
N PRO A 42 -6.26 -1.79 10.16
CA PRO A 42 -5.75 -3.12 9.82
C PRO A 42 -6.80 -4.07 9.28
N SER A 43 -8.04 -4.00 9.74
CA SER A 43 -9.09 -4.92 9.28
C SER A 43 -9.46 -4.69 7.82
N SER A 44 -9.54 -3.43 7.40
CA SER A 44 -9.80 -3.09 5.99
C SER A 44 -8.67 -3.52 5.08
N LEU A 45 -7.42 -3.43 5.54
CA LEU A 45 -6.26 -3.93 4.80
C LEU A 45 -6.30 -5.45 4.64
N VAL A 46 -6.62 -6.18 5.71
CA VAL A 46 -6.74 -7.64 5.66
C VAL A 46 -7.82 -8.04 4.65
N ASP A 47 -8.98 -7.39 4.68
CA ASP A 47 -10.07 -7.67 3.74
C ASP A 47 -9.65 -7.43 2.29
N LEU A 48 -8.98 -6.30 2.02
CA LEU A 48 -8.47 -5.99 0.68
C LEU A 48 -7.47 -7.04 0.22
N PHE A 49 -6.51 -7.41 1.05
CA PHE A 49 -5.47 -8.37 0.68
C PHE A 49 -6.05 -9.75 0.42
N ARG A 50 -7.04 -10.17 1.20
CA ARG A 50 -7.73 -11.44 0.98
C ARG A 50 -8.56 -11.43 -0.30
N ASP A 51 -9.25 -10.33 -0.59
CA ASP A 51 -10.04 -10.20 -1.82
C ASP A 51 -9.16 -10.21 -3.05
N VAL A 52 -8.01 -9.55 -3.02
CA VAL A 52 -7.08 -9.48 -4.14
C VAL A 52 -6.27 -10.76 -4.28
N SER A 53 -5.90 -11.39 -3.19
CA SER A 53 -4.98 -12.55 -3.16
C SER A 53 -3.72 -12.32 -4.01
N PRO A 54 -2.92 -11.28 -3.71
CA PRO A 54 -1.77 -10.98 -4.54
C PRO A 54 -0.63 -11.97 -4.35
N ASP A 55 0.17 -12.14 -5.39
CA ASP A 55 1.43 -12.88 -5.33
C ASP A 55 2.54 -12.02 -4.72
N VAL A 56 2.49 -10.72 -4.98
CA VAL A 56 3.49 -9.75 -4.54
C VAL A 56 2.82 -8.44 -4.13
N VAL A 57 3.37 -7.81 -3.10
CA VAL A 57 2.92 -6.50 -2.63
C VAL A 57 4.08 -5.51 -2.73
N PHE A 58 3.83 -4.39 -3.38
CA PHE A 58 4.74 -3.24 -3.40
C PHE A 58 4.13 -2.16 -2.50
N HIS A 59 4.73 -1.96 -1.34
CA HIS A 59 4.23 -1.02 -0.35
C HIS A 59 4.92 0.33 -0.51
N LEU A 60 4.27 1.25 -1.22
CA LEU A 60 4.78 2.60 -1.48
C LEU A 60 3.97 3.67 -0.73
N ALA A 61 2.87 3.29 -0.11
CA ALA A 61 2.08 4.22 0.68
C ALA A 61 2.83 4.63 1.95
N GLY A 62 2.63 5.86 2.35
CA GLY A 62 3.25 6.43 3.53
C GLY A 62 3.16 7.95 3.49
N GLN A 63 3.59 8.60 4.55
CA GLN A 63 3.65 10.06 4.63
C GLN A 63 5.07 10.50 4.28
N ALA A 64 5.23 11.09 3.09
CA ALA A 64 6.53 11.55 2.57
C ALA A 64 6.65 13.07 2.48
N ASP A 65 5.61 13.82 2.83
CA ASP A 65 5.63 15.28 2.82
C ASP A 65 6.43 15.81 4.00
N VAL A 66 7.57 16.42 3.72
CA VAL A 66 8.48 16.96 4.74
C VAL A 66 7.81 18.06 5.57
N ALA A 67 7.08 18.96 4.92
CA ALA A 67 6.38 20.04 5.63
C ALA A 67 5.34 19.46 6.60
N ARG A 68 4.59 18.45 6.19
CA ARG A 68 3.61 17.79 7.04
C ARG A 68 4.24 17.04 8.20
N SER A 69 5.43 16.47 8.01
CA SER A 69 6.17 15.78 9.09
C SER A 69 6.58 16.72 10.22
N TRP A 70 6.76 18.00 9.92
CA TRP A 70 7.04 19.03 10.94
C TRP A 70 5.79 19.50 11.67
N THR A 71 4.64 19.56 10.99
CA THR A 71 3.38 20.00 11.59
C THR A 71 2.65 18.90 12.35
N ASP A 72 2.79 17.64 11.91
CA ASP A 72 2.17 16.49 12.56
C ASP A 72 3.13 15.29 12.56
N PRO A 73 4.19 15.33 13.37
CA PRO A 73 5.17 14.24 13.43
C PRO A 73 4.57 12.93 13.97
N THR A 74 3.61 13.00 14.87
CA THR A 74 2.95 11.81 15.41
C THR A 74 2.23 11.04 14.32
N LEU A 75 1.45 11.71 13.48
CA LEU A 75 0.75 11.07 12.38
C LEU A 75 1.75 10.47 11.37
N THR A 76 2.84 11.19 11.09
CA THR A 76 3.89 10.70 10.19
C THR A 76 4.53 9.41 10.72
N ILE A 77 4.89 9.38 12.00
CA ILE A 77 5.46 8.19 12.63
C ILE A 77 4.47 7.03 12.62
N ARG A 78 3.22 7.28 13.00
CA ARG A 78 2.19 6.25 13.01
C ARG A 78 1.94 5.69 11.61
N THR A 79 1.75 6.54 10.61
CA THR A 79 1.48 6.10 9.24
C THR A 79 2.63 5.28 8.68
N ASN A 80 3.88 5.73 8.89
CA ASN A 80 5.05 5.07 8.31
C ASN A 80 5.52 3.85 9.12
N THR A 81 5.17 3.74 10.38
CA THR A 81 5.55 2.61 11.25
C THR A 81 4.40 1.63 11.47
N GLU A 82 3.31 2.08 12.11
CA GLU A 82 2.14 1.22 12.33
C GLU A 82 1.52 0.79 11.00
N GLY A 83 1.41 1.71 10.05
CA GLY A 83 0.86 1.41 8.72
C GLY A 83 1.63 0.30 8.02
N THR A 84 2.95 0.34 8.07
CA THR A 84 3.81 -0.70 7.51
C THR A 84 3.60 -2.03 8.24
N HIS A 85 3.49 -2.00 9.57
CA HIS A 85 3.18 -3.19 10.36
C HIS A 85 1.83 -3.80 9.93
N HIS A 86 0.82 -2.98 9.75
CA HIS A 86 -0.50 -3.45 9.31
C HIS A 86 -0.46 -4.08 7.92
N VAL A 87 0.34 -3.52 7.01
CA VAL A 87 0.53 -4.10 5.66
C VAL A 87 1.20 -5.46 5.74
N LEU A 88 2.25 -5.59 6.56
CA LEU A 88 2.92 -6.88 6.76
C LEU A 88 1.99 -7.91 7.39
N TRP A 89 1.17 -7.51 8.35
CA TRP A 89 0.18 -8.37 8.96
C TRP A 89 -0.88 -8.84 7.95
N ALA A 90 -1.38 -7.92 7.12
CA ALA A 90 -2.35 -8.23 6.07
C ALA A 90 -1.74 -9.18 5.03
N ALA A 91 -0.50 -8.96 4.64
CA ALA A 91 0.22 -9.84 3.70
C ALA A 91 0.35 -11.26 4.27
N ARG A 92 0.69 -11.37 5.54
CA ARG A 92 0.76 -12.66 6.22
C ARG A 92 -0.60 -13.34 6.28
N ALA A 93 -1.65 -12.62 6.61
CA ALA A 93 -3.02 -13.14 6.68
C ALA A 93 -3.54 -13.63 5.32
N ALA A 94 -3.08 -13.03 4.23
CA ALA A 94 -3.44 -13.39 2.85
C ALA A 94 -2.42 -14.35 2.19
N ASP A 95 -1.43 -14.82 2.93
CA ASP A 95 -0.39 -15.73 2.46
C ASP A 95 0.40 -15.20 1.25
N VAL A 96 0.69 -13.92 1.27
CA VAL A 96 1.49 -13.26 0.22
C VAL A 96 2.95 -13.70 0.34
N ARG A 97 3.58 -14.01 -0.80
CA ARG A 97 4.96 -14.54 -0.83
C ARG A 97 6.03 -13.45 -0.88
N ARG A 98 5.71 -12.29 -1.40
CA ARG A 98 6.68 -11.20 -1.60
C ARG A 98 6.11 -9.84 -1.28
#